data_745f6e26d630128d9ef54105018b332c
#
_entry.id   745f6e26d630128d9ef54105018b332c
#
_cell.length_a   1.000
_cell.length_b   1.000
_cell.length_c   1.000
_cell.angle_alpha   90.00
_cell.angle_beta   90.00
_cell.angle_gamma   90.00
#
_symmetry.space_group_name_H-M   'P 1'
#
loop_
_entity.id
_entity.type
_entity.pdbx_description
1 polymer ?
#
loop_
_entity_poly.entity_id
_entity_poly.type
_entity_poly.pdbx_seq_one_letter_code
_entity_poly.pdbx_strand_id
1 'polypeptide(L)'
;MTDHPYGFDTLQVHAGSRPDPTTGARQTPIYQTTAFVFRDAEHAARLFNLQEVGYIYSRLTNPTVSVLQERIATLEGGVGAVCCSSGHAAQIMALFPLMRPGDNILASNRLYGGTVQQFSNTIQRFGWSAEFVDIDDLTAIEDLADDNTKAIFCESIANPGGHVTDIPAVAKVAQTLGVPLIVDNTSATPWLCRPFEMGADLVVHSTTKYLRDRKSTRLNSSHVRLS
;
A
#
# COMPACT_ATOMS: atom_id res chain seq x y z
N MET A 1 12.71 6.00 11.84
CA MET A 1 13.32 4.64 11.92
C MET A 1 12.52 3.85 12.92
N THR A 2 11.89 2.75 12.50
CA THR A 2 11.28 1.83 13.44
C THR A 2 12.41 1.20 14.27
N ASP A 3 12.34 1.37 15.58
CA ASP A 3 13.33 0.87 16.55
C ASP A 3 13.22 -0.67 16.66
N HIS A 4 13.45 -1.36 15.55
CA HIS A 4 13.35 -2.81 15.45
C HIS A 4 14.74 -3.40 15.74
N PRO A 5 14.88 -4.36 16.68
CA PRO A 5 16.19 -4.90 17.09
C PRO A 5 16.88 -5.73 16.00
N TYR A 6 16.23 -5.95 14.85
CA TYR A 6 16.72 -6.78 13.76
C TYR A 6 17.07 -5.98 12.52
N GLY A 7 18.14 -6.35 11.83
CA GLY A 7 18.51 -5.80 10.53
C GLY A 7 17.49 -6.16 9.43
N PHE A 8 17.52 -5.40 8.34
CA PHE A 8 16.56 -5.51 7.23
C PHE A 8 16.46 -6.94 6.67
N ASP A 9 17.57 -7.63 6.47
CA ASP A 9 17.59 -9.01 5.96
C ASP A 9 16.84 -9.99 6.88
N THR A 10 16.98 -9.82 8.19
CA THR A 10 16.24 -10.62 9.17
C THR A 10 14.75 -10.30 9.13
N LEU A 11 14.39 -9.03 8.96
CA LEU A 11 13.00 -8.59 8.86
C LEU A 11 12.31 -9.14 7.61
N GLN A 12 13.00 -9.26 6.48
CA GLN A 12 12.44 -9.88 5.27
C GLN A 12 11.91 -11.29 5.51
N VAL A 13 12.56 -12.04 6.39
CA VAL A 13 12.22 -13.44 6.68
C VAL A 13 11.27 -13.53 7.88
N HIS A 14 11.46 -12.72 8.90
CA HIS A 14 10.85 -12.94 10.22
C HIS A 14 9.78 -11.92 10.62
N ALA A 15 9.75 -10.72 10.03
CA ALA A 15 8.73 -9.73 10.40
C ALA A 15 7.31 -10.29 10.23
N GLY A 16 6.45 -10.05 11.21
CA GLY A 16 5.07 -10.56 11.26
C GLY A 16 4.94 -12.06 11.52
N SER A 17 6.03 -12.84 11.46
CA SER A 17 5.99 -14.29 11.68
C SER A 17 6.26 -14.63 13.15
N ARG A 18 5.31 -15.34 13.77
CA ARG A 18 5.47 -15.94 15.11
C ARG A 18 5.19 -17.43 15.02
N PRO A 19 5.86 -18.28 15.81
CA PRO A 19 5.48 -19.68 15.90
C PRO A 19 4.02 -19.81 16.35
N ASP A 20 3.29 -20.75 15.73
CA ASP A 20 1.91 -21.03 16.14
C ASP A 20 1.86 -21.43 17.62
N PRO A 21 1.07 -20.77 18.46
CA PRO A 21 1.09 -21.03 19.90
C PRO A 21 0.54 -22.40 20.29
N THR A 22 -0.24 -23.04 19.42
CA THR A 22 -0.88 -24.33 19.70
C THR A 22 0.03 -25.48 19.28
N THR A 23 0.65 -25.39 18.11
CA THR A 23 1.41 -26.49 17.52
C THR A 23 2.93 -26.24 17.52
N GLY A 24 3.37 -25.01 17.76
CA GLY A 24 4.75 -24.59 17.60
C GLY A 24 5.22 -24.51 16.13
N ALA A 25 4.30 -24.59 15.18
CA ALA A 25 4.63 -24.52 13.75
C ALA A 25 5.37 -23.22 13.45
N ARG A 26 6.56 -23.34 12.82
CA ARG A 26 7.40 -22.18 12.48
C ARG A 26 6.81 -21.37 11.34
N GLN A 27 6.24 -22.02 10.35
CA GLN A 27 5.55 -21.38 9.24
C GLN A 27 4.12 -21.03 9.66
N THR A 28 3.66 -19.87 9.22
CA THR A 28 2.30 -19.43 9.48
C THR A 28 1.31 -20.42 8.85
N PRO A 29 0.41 -21.02 9.62
CA PRO A 29 -0.63 -21.89 9.07
C PRO A 29 -1.52 -21.14 8.06
N ILE A 30 -2.08 -21.87 7.10
CA ILE A 30 -3.06 -21.32 6.16
C ILE A 30 -4.45 -21.42 6.80
N TYR A 31 -4.98 -20.30 7.25
CA TYR A 31 -6.30 -20.20 7.87
C TYR A 31 -7.38 -20.05 6.80
N GLN A 32 -7.87 -21.18 6.26
CA GLN A 32 -8.99 -21.22 5.31
C GLN A 32 -10.33 -21.28 6.05
N THR A 33 -10.61 -20.27 6.85
CA THR A 33 -11.87 -20.14 7.55
C THR A 33 -12.53 -18.81 7.27
N THR A 34 -13.86 -18.77 7.35
CA THR A 34 -14.63 -17.55 7.17
C THR A 34 -14.74 -16.76 8.46
N ALA A 35 -15.00 -17.45 9.59
CA ALA A 35 -15.27 -16.84 10.89
C ALA A 35 -14.40 -17.46 11.97
N PHE A 36 -14.25 -16.73 13.07
CA PHE A 36 -13.49 -17.12 14.25
C PHE A 36 -14.44 -17.16 15.48
N VAL A 37 -14.18 -18.08 16.40
CA VAL A 37 -14.99 -18.26 17.59
C VAL A 37 -14.57 -17.26 18.68
N PHE A 38 -15.53 -16.67 19.35
CA PHE A 38 -15.30 -15.82 20.51
C PHE A 38 -15.22 -16.66 21.79
N ARG A 39 -14.49 -16.17 22.80
CA ARG A 39 -14.42 -16.80 24.12
C ARG A 39 -15.76 -16.71 24.85
N ASP A 40 -16.37 -15.53 24.77
CA ASP A 40 -17.64 -15.17 25.41
C ASP A 40 -18.27 -13.94 24.73
N ALA A 41 -19.44 -13.51 25.17
CA ALA A 41 -20.15 -12.37 24.64
C ALA A 41 -19.42 -11.03 24.89
N GLU A 42 -18.70 -10.90 26.00
CA GLU A 42 -17.93 -9.69 26.31
C GLU A 42 -16.71 -9.56 25.40
N HIS A 43 -16.03 -10.67 25.12
CA HIS A 43 -14.93 -10.69 24.13
C HIS A 43 -15.42 -10.28 22.75
N ALA A 44 -16.57 -10.80 22.33
CA ALA A 44 -17.18 -10.38 21.06
C ALA A 44 -17.45 -8.87 21.05
N ALA A 45 -18.06 -8.33 22.11
CA ALA A 45 -18.37 -6.91 22.23
C ALA A 45 -17.10 -6.04 22.14
N ARG A 46 -16.00 -6.42 22.81
CA ARG A 46 -14.73 -5.67 22.75
C ARG A 46 -14.13 -5.67 21.35
N LEU A 47 -14.18 -6.79 20.63
CA LEU A 47 -13.68 -6.88 19.25
C LEU A 47 -14.51 -6.00 18.30
N PHE A 48 -15.85 -6.07 18.39
CA PHE A 48 -16.73 -5.25 17.53
C PHE A 48 -16.65 -3.75 17.84
N ASN A 49 -16.36 -3.39 19.10
CA ASN A 49 -16.17 -2.01 19.53
C ASN A 49 -14.72 -1.51 19.31
N LEU A 50 -13.84 -2.31 18.68
CA LEU A 50 -12.42 -1.99 18.44
C LEU A 50 -11.63 -1.71 19.74
N GLN A 51 -12.05 -2.26 20.85
CA GLN A 51 -11.38 -2.16 22.16
C GLN A 51 -10.34 -3.27 22.37
N GLU A 52 -10.39 -4.31 21.56
CA GLU A 52 -9.43 -5.42 21.52
C GLU A 52 -9.12 -5.75 20.06
N VAL A 53 -7.85 -6.06 19.76
CA VAL A 53 -7.45 -6.51 18.43
C VAL A 53 -7.57 -8.03 18.35
N GLY A 54 -8.25 -8.54 17.32
CA GLY A 54 -8.40 -9.97 17.12
C GLY A 54 -9.07 -10.33 15.80
N TYR A 55 -9.39 -11.60 15.66
CA TYR A 55 -9.98 -12.14 14.43
C TYR A 55 -11.47 -12.37 14.64
N ILE A 56 -12.27 -11.81 13.74
CA ILE A 56 -13.73 -11.93 13.74
C ILE A 56 -14.17 -12.68 12.48
N TYR A 57 -13.73 -12.19 11.35
CA TYR A 57 -14.15 -12.65 10.03
C TYR A 57 -13.03 -12.42 9.00
N SER A 58 -12.72 -13.43 8.19
CA SER A 58 -11.54 -13.40 7.31
C SER A 58 -11.51 -12.28 6.27
N ARG A 59 -12.66 -11.69 5.92
CA ARG A 59 -12.71 -10.50 5.06
C ARG A 59 -12.13 -9.26 5.76
N LEU A 60 -12.25 -9.17 7.10
CA LEU A 60 -11.73 -8.07 7.89
C LEU A 60 -10.27 -8.33 8.27
N THR A 61 -10.03 -9.46 8.92
CA THR A 61 -8.70 -9.86 9.39
C THR A 61 -8.55 -11.38 9.31
N ASN A 62 -7.37 -11.85 8.90
CA ASN A 62 -7.04 -13.28 8.84
C ASN A 62 -5.58 -13.48 9.23
N PRO A 63 -5.24 -14.44 10.12
CA PRO A 63 -3.86 -14.61 10.58
C PRO A 63 -2.83 -14.79 9.47
N THR A 64 -3.18 -15.52 8.40
CA THR A 64 -2.28 -15.71 7.25
C THR A 64 -2.00 -14.39 6.52
N VAL A 65 -3.03 -13.57 6.33
CA VAL A 65 -2.91 -12.27 5.66
C VAL A 65 -2.20 -11.27 6.55
N SER A 66 -2.48 -11.28 7.85
CA SER A 66 -1.88 -10.36 8.83
C SER A 66 -0.35 -10.45 8.85
N VAL A 67 0.23 -11.65 8.69
CA VAL A 67 1.69 -11.83 8.60
C VAL A 67 2.27 -11.07 7.42
N LEU A 68 1.62 -11.12 6.25
CA LEU A 68 2.07 -10.35 5.08
C LEU A 68 1.94 -8.85 5.33
N GLN A 69 0.81 -8.43 5.88
CA GLN A 69 0.54 -7.03 6.21
C GLN A 69 1.60 -6.48 7.17
N GLU A 70 1.88 -7.14 8.26
CA GLU A 70 2.88 -6.74 9.24
C GLU A 70 4.30 -6.72 8.64
N ARG A 71 4.63 -7.72 7.83
CA ARG A 71 5.96 -7.82 7.20
C ARG A 71 6.24 -6.65 6.28
N ILE A 72 5.32 -6.35 5.37
CA ILE A 72 5.53 -5.24 4.44
C ILE A 72 5.49 -3.90 5.16
N ALA A 73 4.59 -3.70 6.17
CA ALA A 73 4.64 -2.49 6.99
C ALA A 73 6.02 -2.27 7.59
N THR A 74 6.55 -3.34 8.19
CA THR A 74 7.87 -3.30 8.83
C THR A 74 8.97 -2.99 7.82
N LEU A 75 8.95 -3.62 6.63
CA LEU A 75 9.97 -3.41 5.60
C LEU A 75 9.91 -2.01 4.99
N GLU A 76 8.72 -1.47 4.76
CA GLU A 76 8.56 -0.10 4.28
C GLU A 76 8.77 0.97 5.37
N GLY A 77 8.70 0.58 6.65
CA GLY A 77 8.71 1.53 7.76
C GLY A 77 7.35 2.19 8.01
N GLY A 78 6.27 1.61 7.49
CA GLY A 78 4.91 2.10 7.66
C GLY A 78 4.26 1.65 8.96
N VAL A 79 3.22 2.36 9.39
CA VAL A 79 2.49 2.07 10.64
C VAL A 79 1.53 0.88 10.52
N GLY A 80 1.15 0.53 9.31
CA GLY A 80 0.23 -0.57 9.05
C GLY A 80 0.06 -0.86 7.59
N ALA A 81 -0.78 -1.84 7.29
CA ALA A 81 -0.96 -2.32 5.96
C ALA A 81 -2.28 -3.03 5.70
N VAL A 82 -2.81 -2.89 4.49
CA VAL A 82 -4.01 -3.58 4.00
C VAL A 82 -3.66 -4.36 2.73
N CYS A 83 -4.11 -5.60 2.66
CA CYS A 83 -3.99 -6.41 1.45
C CYS A 83 -5.32 -6.44 0.70
N CYS A 84 -5.25 -6.38 -0.62
CA CYS A 84 -6.38 -6.51 -1.52
C CYS A 84 -6.04 -7.39 -2.73
N SER A 85 -6.98 -7.53 -3.67
CA SER A 85 -6.89 -8.53 -4.73
C SER A 85 -5.88 -8.21 -5.85
N SER A 86 -5.43 -6.96 -6.00
CA SER A 86 -4.51 -6.57 -7.07
C SER A 86 -3.88 -5.20 -6.82
N GLY A 87 -2.79 -4.87 -7.57
CA GLY A 87 -2.17 -3.55 -7.60
C GLY A 87 -3.15 -2.45 -7.92
N HIS A 88 -3.96 -2.66 -8.94
CA HIS A 88 -5.00 -1.70 -9.31
C HIS A 88 -6.06 -1.52 -8.22
N ALA A 89 -6.46 -2.60 -7.53
CA ALA A 89 -7.39 -2.49 -6.41
C ALA A 89 -6.82 -1.66 -5.26
N ALA A 90 -5.49 -1.75 -5.01
CA ALA A 90 -4.89 -0.93 -3.97
C ALA A 90 -4.78 0.54 -4.34
N GLN A 91 -4.50 0.86 -5.61
CA GLN A 91 -4.54 2.25 -6.07
C GLN A 91 -5.94 2.86 -5.81
N ILE A 92 -7.01 2.13 -6.15
CA ILE A 92 -8.38 2.57 -5.81
C ILE A 92 -8.59 2.68 -4.29
N MET A 93 -8.12 1.70 -3.52
CA MET A 93 -8.25 1.75 -2.05
C MET A 93 -7.47 2.89 -1.42
N ALA A 94 -6.33 3.28 -2.00
CA ALA A 94 -5.57 4.45 -1.56
C ALA A 94 -6.33 5.76 -1.80
N LEU A 95 -7.00 5.86 -2.94
CA LEU A 95 -7.71 7.07 -3.35
C LEU A 95 -9.11 7.18 -2.71
N PHE A 96 -9.79 6.06 -2.51
CA PHE A 96 -11.19 6.05 -2.09
C PHE A 96 -11.50 6.84 -0.80
N PRO A 97 -10.69 6.78 0.27
CA PRO A 97 -10.94 7.57 1.47
C PRO A 97 -10.61 9.07 1.31
N LEU A 98 -9.85 9.44 0.29
CA LEU A 98 -9.40 10.80 0.04
C LEU A 98 -10.34 11.58 -0.89
N MET A 99 -11.01 10.88 -1.80
CA MET A 99 -11.68 11.49 -2.94
C MET A 99 -13.21 11.41 -2.87
N ARG A 100 -13.84 12.44 -3.40
CA ARG A 100 -15.29 12.55 -3.64
C ARG A 100 -15.56 12.83 -5.13
N PRO A 101 -16.77 12.63 -5.64
CA PRO A 101 -17.12 13.06 -7.00
C PRO A 101 -16.78 14.54 -7.22
N GLY A 102 -16.05 14.82 -8.29
CA GLY A 102 -15.52 16.15 -8.63
C GLY A 102 -14.07 16.38 -8.23
N ASP A 103 -13.49 15.52 -7.39
CA ASP A 103 -12.07 15.63 -7.00
C ASP A 103 -11.12 15.09 -8.08
N ASN A 104 -9.90 15.58 -8.06
CA ASN A 104 -8.82 15.17 -8.94
C ASN A 104 -7.56 14.73 -8.19
N ILE A 105 -6.67 14.05 -8.91
CA ILE A 105 -5.29 13.78 -8.50
C ILE A 105 -4.31 14.29 -9.55
N LEU A 106 -3.12 14.71 -9.13
CA LEU A 106 -2.00 14.94 -10.02
C LEU A 106 -1.19 13.65 -10.13
N ALA A 107 -1.06 13.12 -11.32
CA ALA A 107 -0.39 11.85 -11.55
C ALA A 107 0.81 12.03 -12.48
N SER A 108 1.92 11.35 -12.18
CA SER A 108 3.05 11.32 -13.09
C SER A 108 2.61 10.87 -14.50
N ASN A 109 3.13 11.51 -15.54
CA ASN A 109 2.94 11.05 -16.92
C ASN A 109 3.81 9.82 -17.26
N ARG A 110 4.69 9.39 -16.33
CA ARG A 110 5.57 8.23 -16.47
C ARG A 110 5.10 7.10 -15.55
N LEU A 111 3.95 6.50 -15.86
CA LEU A 111 3.35 5.42 -15.08
C LEU A 111 3.22 4.14 -15.91
N TYR A 112 3.05 3.03 -15.22
CA TYR A 112 2.64 1.77 -15.83
C TYR A 112 1.37 1.96 -16.66
N GLY A 113 1.36 1.42 -17.88
CA GLY A 113 0.25 1.61 -18.81
C GLY A 113 -1.13 1.20 -18.27
N GLY A 114 -1.19 0.17 -17.38
CA GLY A 114 -2.42 -0.19 -16.70
C GLY A 114 -2.89 0.86 -15.69
N THR A 115 -1.97 1.56 -15.01
CA THR A 115 -2.28 2.68 -14.11
C THR A 115 -2.79 3.88 -14.91
N VAL A 116 -2.13 4.20 -16.03
CA VAL A 116 -2.61 5.24 -16.96
C VAL A 116 -4.04 4.95 -17.40
N GLN A 117 -4.29 3.71 -17.86
CA GLN A 117 -5.63 3.28 -18.28
C GLN A 117 -6.66 3.38 -17.13
N GLN A 118 -6.28 3.01 -15.91
CA GLN A 118 -7.14 3.11 -14.74
C GLN A 118 -7.47 4.56 -14.41
N PHE A 119 -6.49 5.44 -14.42
CA PHE A 119 -6.66 6.85 -14.07
C PHE A 119 -7.36 7.64 -15.19
N SER A 120 -7.12 7.29 -16.46
CA SER A 120 -7.80 7.95 -17.58
C SER A 120 -9.25 7.52 -17.77
N ASN A 121 -9.66 6.32 -17.33
CA ASN A 121 -10.98 5.77 -17.68
C ASN A 121 -11.77 5.23 -16.47
N THR A 122 -11.11 4.44 -15.61
CA THR A 122 -11.85 3.72 -14.56
C THR A 122 -12.30 4.67 -13.44
N ILE A 123 -11.42 5.57 -12.98
CA ILE A 123 -11.75 6.48 -11.88
C ILE A 123 -12.81 7.50 -12.25
N GLN A 124 -12.96 7.82 -13.55
CA GLN A 124 -14.03 8.70 -14.03
C GLN A 124 -15.43 8.16 -13.71
N ARG A 125 -15.58 6.83 -13.58
CA ARG A 125 -16.84 6.21 -13.16
C ARG A 125 -17.24 6.52 -11.72
N PHE A 126 -16.29 6.96 -10.90
CA PHE A 126 -16.53 7.45 -9.55
C PHE A 126 -16.71 8.97 -9.50
N GLY A 127 -16.63 9.64 -10.66
CA GLY A 127 -16.65 11.10 -10.77
C GLY A 127 -15.30 11.73 -10.40
N TRP A 128 -14.22 10.97 -10.42
CA TRP A 128 -12.85 11.45 -10.16
C TRP A 128 -12.12 11.68 -11.48
N SER A 129 -11.10 12.55 -11.45
CA SER A 129 -10.22 12.79 -12.59
C SER A 129 -8.74 12.67 -12.19
N ALA A 130 -7.89 12.53 -13.19
CA ALA A 130 -6.44 12.59 -13.03
C ALA A 130 -5.85 13.53 -14.08
N GLU A 131 -5.05 14.48 -13.62
CA GLU A 131 -4.24 15.35 -14.46
C GLU A 131 -2.82 14.78 -14.50
N PHE A 132 -2.34 14.46 -15.72
CA PHE A 132 -1.01 13.90 -15.90
C PHE A 132 0.02 15.02 -16.08
N VAL A 133 1.06 14.99 -15.26
CA VAL A 133 2.12 16.02 -15.21
C VAL A 133 3.50 15.38 -15.31
N ASP A 134 4.48 16.10 -15.83
CA ASP A 134 5.87 15.69 -15.68
C ASP A 134 6.27 15.81 -14.21
N ILE A 135 6.53 14.68 -13.57
CA ILE A 135 6.80 14.62 -12.14
C ILE A 135 8.10 15.33 -11.73
N ASP A 136 9.00 15.60 -12.69
CA ASP A 136 10.23 16.36 -12.47
C ASP A 136 10.02 17.88 -12.58
N ASP A 137 8.91 18.33 -13.16
CA ASP A 137 8.54 19.73 -13.22
C ASP A 137 7.70 20.12 -12.00
N LEU A 138 8.39 20.43 -10.91
CA LEU A 138 7.74 20.76 -9.64
C LEU A 138 6.84 22.00 -9.75
N THR A 139 7.20 22.97 -10.60
CA THR A 139 6.39 24.18 -10.83
C THR A 139 5.08 23.83 -11.54
N ALA A 140 5.14 22.95 -12.55
CA ALA A 140 3.93 22.47 -13.22
C ALA A 140 2.99 21.72 -12.29
N ILE A 141 3.52 20.98 -11.28
CA ILE A 141 2.69 20.33 -10.25
C ILE A 141 1.95 21.40 -9.42
N GLU A 142 2.67 22.44 -8.98
CA GLU A 142 2.07 23.54 -8.19
C GLU A 142 1.02 24.32 -8.99
N ASP A 143 1.30 24.62 -10.26
CA ASP A 143 0.41 25.40 -11.14
C ASP A 143 -0.87 24.65 -11.53
N LEU A 144 -0.83 23.29 -11.61
CA LEU A 144 -1.98 22.46 -11.94
C LEU A 144 -2.86 22.12 -10.73
N ALA A 145 -2.33 22.26 -9.52
CA ALA A 145 -3.06 21.95 -8.31
C ALA A 145 -4.21 22.95 -8.08
N ASP A 146 -5.36 22.45 -7.71
CA ASP A 146 -6.54 23.25 -7.35
C ASP A 146 -7.18 22.76 -6.04
N ASP A 147 -8.28 23.38 -5.61
CA ASP A 147 -9.01 23.02 -4.39
C ASP A 147 -9.59 21.59 -4.43
N ASN A 148 -9.74 21.01 -5.63
CA ASN A 148 -10.22 19.65 -5.83
C ASN A 148 -9.08 18.61 -5.87
N THR A 149 -7.83 19.04 -5.90
CA THR A 149 -6.67 18.13 -5.88
C THR A 149 -6.55 17.48 -4.50
N LYS A 150 -6.58 16.14 -4.46
CA LYS A 150 -6.59 15.36 -3.21
C LYS A 150 -5.37 14.47 -3.01
N ALA A 151 -4.54 14.27 -4.01
CA ALA A 151 -3.30 13.53 -3.90
C ALA A 151 -2.36 13.81 -5.07
N ILE A 152 -1.07 13.56 -4.86
CA ILE A 152 -0.09 13.38 -5.93
C ILE A 152 0.24 11.90 -6.01
N PHE A 153 0.31 11.33 -7.22
CA PHE A 153 0.63 9.93 -7.46
C PHE A 153 1.82 9.76 -8.41
N CYS A 154 2.82 8.98 -7.99
CA CYS A 154 3.96 8.62 -8.84
C CYS A 154 4.41 7.17 -8.62
N GLU A 155 5.29 6.66 -9.49
CA GLU A 155 6.04 5.43 -9.29
C GLU A 155 7.46 5.75 -8.82
N SER A 156 8.01 4.99 -7.89
CA SER A 156 9.41 5.16 -7.46
C SER A 156 10.40 4.93 -8.59
N ILE A 157 10.15 3.91 -9.41
CA ILE A 157 10.84 3.63 -10.67
C ILE A 157 9.77 3.38 -11.73
N ALA A 158 9.70 4.25 -12.72
CA ALA A 158 8.68 4.23 -13.76
C ALA A 158 8.75 3.01 -14.68
N ASN A 159 7.61 2.45 -15.01
CA ASN A 159 7.48 1.37 -15.99
C ASN A 159 6.55 1.79 -17.16
N PRO A 160 7.03 1.84 -18.42
CA PRO A 160 8.39 1.55 -18.89
C PRO A 160 9.34 2.75 -18.72
N GLY A 161 10.59 2.55 -19.03
CA GLY A 161 11.57 3.64 -19.12
C GLY A 161 12.56 3.72 -17.96
N GLY A 162 12.23 3.15 -16.79
CA GLY A 162 13.16 3.07 -15.66
C GLY A 162 13.53 4.43 -15.05
N HIS A 163 12.73 5.47 -15.29
CA HIS A 163 12.94 6.77 -14.67
C HIS A 163 12.79 6.66 -13.14
N VAL A 164 13.72 7.25 -12.41
CA VAL A 164 13.73 7.28 -10.95
C VAL A 164 13.18 8.62 -10.48
N THR A 165 12.08 8.61 -9.77
CA THR A 165 11.43 9.82 -9.26
C THR A 165 12.20 10.40 -8.06
N ASP A 166 12.42 11.72 -8.05
CA ASP A 166 12.91 12.45 -6.86
C ASP A 166 11.78 12.59 -5.83
N ILE A 167 11.52 11.50 -5.09
CA ILE A 167 10.45 11.45 -4.09
C ILE A 167 10.58 12.57 -3.05
N PRO A 168 11.77 12.89 -2.48
CA PRO A 168 11.91 14.00 -1.56
C PRO A 168 11.49 15.36 -2.12
N ALA A 169 11.78 15.62 -3.40
CA ALA A 169 11.39 16.88 -4.03
C ALA A 169 9.86 16.96 -4.21
N VAL A 170 9.25 15.88 -4.74
CA VAL A 170 7.79 15.80 -4.90
C VAL A 170 7.06 15.86 -3.56
N ALA A 171 7.59 15.19 -2.52
CA ALA A 171 7.02 15.22 -1.17
C ALA A 171 6.94 16.64 -0.58
N LYS A 172 7.95 17.48 -0.83
CA LYS A 172 7.92 18.88 -0.41
C LYS A 172 6.80 19.68 -1.08
N VAL A 173 6.57 19.45 -2.37
CA VAL A 173 5.46 20.07 -3.11
C VAL A 173 4.13 19.58 -2.55
N ALA A 174 3.96 18.28 -2.37
CA ALA A 174 2.76 17.68 -1.79
C ALA A 174 2.45 18.28 -0.40
N GLN A 175 3.48 18.44 0.45
CA GLN A 175 3.36 19.07 1.75
C GLN A 175 2.95 20.54 1.66
N THR A 176 3.50 21.30 0.71
CA THR A 176 3.13 22.71 0.47
C THR A 176 1.67 22.83 0.04
N LEU A 177 1.22 21.94 -0.81
CA LEU A 177 -0.18 21.87 -1.28
C LEU A 177 -1.14 21.28 -0.23
N GLY A 178 -0.62 20.66 0.83
CA GLY A 178 -1.43 20.03 1.88
C GLY A 178 -2.14 18.77 1.44
N VAL A 179 -1.59 18.05 0.44
CA VAL A 179 -2.13 16.79 -0.09
C VAL A 179 -1.16 15.64 0.12
N PRO A 180 -1.63 14.38 0.31
CA PRO A 180 -0.75 13.24 0.45
C PRO A 180 -0.03 12.89 -0.85
N LEU A 181 1.22 12.43 -0.71
CA LEU A 181 1.99 11.80 -1.77
C LEU A 181 1.82 10.29 -1.71
N ILE A 182 1.30 9.70 -2.79
CA ILE A 182 1.13 8.26 -2.98
C ILE A 182 2.22 7.75 -3.93
N VAL A 183 3.02 6.80 -3.48
CA VAL A 183 4.10 6.22 -4.28
C VAL A 183 3.83 4.74 -4.56
N ASP A 184 3.75 4.37 -5.82
CA ASP A 184 3.80 2.95 -6.22
C ASP A 184 5.25 2.48 -6.22
N ASN A 185 5.61 1.69 -5.22
CA ASN A 185 6.96 1.19 -5.00
C ASN A 185 7.15 -0.26 -5.54
N THR A 186 6.32 -0.66 -6.48
CA THR A 186 6.32 -2.03 -7.04
C THR A 186 7.66 -2.40 -7.66
N SER A 187 8.29 -1.48 -8.39
CA SER A 187 9.52 -1.77 -9.13
C SER A 187 10.76 -1.78 -8.24
N ALA A 188 10.88 -0.83 -7.31
CA ALA A 188 12.03 -0.73 -6.42
C ALA A 188 11.96 -1.73 -5.26
N THR A 189 10.78 -1.99 -4.71
CA THR A 189 10.57 -2.72 -3.45
C THR A 189 11.21 -2.01 -2.25
N PRO A 190 10.89 -2.42 -1.00
CA PRO A 190 11.52 -1.84 0.19
C PRO A 190 13.03 -2.07 0.28
N TRP A 191 13.57 -2.95 -0.57
CA TRP A 191 15.01 -3.21 -0.64
C TRP A 191 15.80 -2.06 -1.28
N LEU A 192 15.29 -1.52 -2.39
CA LEU A 192 15.98 -0.44 -3.10
C LEU A 192 15.50 0.96 -2.70
N CYS A 193 14.25 1.08 -2.29
CA CYS A 193 13.63 2.36 -1.98
C CYS A 193 12.59 2.19 -0.87
N ARG A 194 12.61 3.09 0.09
CA ARG A 194 11.63 3.17 1.19
C ARG A 194 10.98 4.55 1.16
N PRO A 195 9.91 4.73 0.41
CA PRO A 195 9.32 6.04 0.15
C PRO A 195 8.88 6.82 1.40
N PHE A 196 8.49 6.11 2.50
CA PHE A 196 8.17 6.80 3.76
C PHE A 196 9.35 7.55 4.36
N GLU A 197 10.57 7.04 4.24
CA GLU A 197 11.78 7.73 4.68
C GLU A 197 12.10 8.96 3.82
N MET A 198 11.44 9.08 2.66
CA MET A 198 11.60 10.16 1.70
C MET A 198 10.43 11.14 1.69
N GLY A 199 9.43 10.93 2.57
CA GLY A 199 8.29 11.85 2.74
C GLY A 199 7.01 11.44 2.04
N ALA A 200 6.89 10.22 1.53
CA ALA A 200 5.62 9.70 1.06
C ALA A 200 4.66 9.41 2.23
N ASP A 201 3.36 9.59 1.99
CA ASP A 201 2.30 9.33 2.98
C ASP A 201 1.66 7.96 2.79
N LEU A 202 1.58 7.50 1.54
CA LEU A 202 1.02 6.20 1.17
C LEU A 202 1.95 5.48 0.19
N VAL A 203 2.13 4.17 0.38
CA VAL A 203 2.90 3.32 -0.52
C VAL A 203 2.04 2.19 -1.05
N VAL A 204 2.06 1.99 -2.36
CA VAL A 204 1.31 0.95 -3.06
C VAL A 204 2.26 -0.08 -3.66
N HIS A 205 1.88 -1.35 -3.61
CA HIS A 205 2.64 -2.44 -4.22
C HIS A 205 1.75 -3.40 -5.02
N SER A 206 2.24 -3.84 -6.16
CA SER A 206 1.81 -5.08 -6.78
C SER A 206 2.78 -6.20 -6.40
N THR A 207 2.40 -7.03 -5.41
CA THR A 207 3.24 -8.15 -4.96
C THR A 207 3.47 -9.22 -6.03
N THR A 208 2.74 -9.16 -7.15
CA THR A 208 2.94 -10.01 -8.35
C THR A 208 4.34 -9.86 -8.94
N LYS A 209 5.01 -8.73 -8.67
CA LYS A 209 6.29 -8.36 -9.29
C LYS A 209 7.47 -8.78 -8.40
N TYR A 210 8.25 -7.85 -7.90
CA TYR A 210 9.55 -8.14 -7.29
C TYR A 210 9.50 -8.50 -5.79
N LEU A 211 8.38 -8.26 -5.11
CA LEU A 211 8.19 -8.65 -3.71
C LEU A 211 8.00 -10.16 -3.52
N ARG A 212 7.74 -10.90 -4.59
CA ARG A 212 7.38 -12.31 -4.52
C ARG A 212 8.41 -13.18 -5.22
N ASP A 213 8.72 -14.36 -4.62
CA ASP A 213 9.48 -15.39 -5.30
C ASP A 213 8.64 -16.01 -6.44
N ARG A 214 9.12 -15.91 -7.66
CA ARG A 214 8.47 -16.46 -8.86
C ARG A 214 8.39 -17.98 -8.87
N LYS A 215 9.18 -18.69 -8.07
CA LYS A 215 9.21 -20.15 -8.04
C LYS A 215 8.04 -20.76 -7.26
N SER A 216 7.39 -19.99 -6.40
CA SER A 216 6.22 -20.42 -5.62
C SER A 216 4.86 -20.19 -6.33
N THR A 217 4.83 -20.23 -7.64
CA THR A 217 3.80 -19.73 -8.54
C THR A 217 2.55 -20.57 -8.65
N ARG A 218 1.82 -20.83 -7.59
CA ARG A 218 0.47 -21.40 -7.78
C ARG A 218 -0.69 -20.60 -7.21
N LEU A 219 -0.47 -19.42 -6.72
CA LEU A 219 -1.56 -18.51 -6.30
C LEU A 219 -1.39 -17.19 -7.02
N ASN A 220 -2.17 -17.02 -8.07
CA ASN A 220 -2.37 -15.78 -8.81
C ASN A 220 -3.17 -14.78 -7.97
N SER A 221 -2.63 -14.31 -6.87
CA SER A 221 -3.21 -13.22 -6.13
C SER A 221 -2.21 -12.08 -6.03
N SER A 222 -2.49 -11.00 -6.71
CA SER A 222 -1.79 -9.74 -6.50
C SER A 222 -2.30 -9.17 -5.20
N HIS A 223 -1.41 -8.93 -4.27
CA HIS A 223 -1.74 -8.26 -3.01
C HIS A 223 -1.06 -6.92 -2.98
N VAL A 224 -1.74 -5.93 -2.50
CA VAL A 224 -1.24 -4.59 -2.43
C VAL A 224 -1.59 -3.92 -1.13
N ARG A 225 -0.86 -2.84 -0.92
CA ARG A 225 -0.80 -2.28 0.35
C ARG A 225 -0.80 -0.78 0.42
N LEU A 226 -1.41 -0.32 1.49
CA LEU A 226 -1.38 1.03 2.00
C LEU A 226 -0.64 1.04 3.34
N SER A 227 0.09 2.07 3.63
CA SER A 227 0.74 2.26 4.93
C SER A 227 -0.10 3.08 5.86
#